data_a3b46b00987c475dfbf39a16d5d37273
#
_entry.id   a3b46b00987c475dfbf39a16d5d37273
#
_cell.length_a   1.000
_cell.length_b   1.000
_cell.length_c   1.000
_cell.angle_alpha   90.00
_cell.angle_beta   90.00
_cell.angle_gamma   90.00
#
_symmetry.space_group_name_H-M   'P 1'
#
loop_
_entity.id
_entity.type
_entity.pdbx_description
1 polymer ?
#
loop_
_entity_poly.entity_id
_entity_poly.type
_entity_poly.pdbx_seq_one_letter_code
_entity_poly.pdbx_strand_id
1 'polypeptide(L)'
;LTGAALAISLPEIVKAAFPPTALAPKIQLTDNDIVLFQGDSITDAGRDKENKAPNNSGALGNGYALLAAANLLRAHAEKQPVIYNKGISGNKVHQLDARWEEDCIELKPNILSILIGVNDYWHTLSGNYNGTIQVYRDDYRKLLDRTMKALPNVKLIIGEPFAVNNVKAVTDAWFPMFDEYRAAAREIANEYHAVFIPYQQVFDEASKKAAPAYWTGDGVHTTLAGSQLMAEAWLQAVK
;
A
#
# COMPACT_ATOMS: atom_id res chain seq x y z
N LEU A 1 13.02 -14.79 36.61
CA LEU A 1 13.56 -14.02 35.52
C LEU A 1 12.39 -13.47 34.70
N THR A 2 11.92 -12.26 35.05
CA THR A 2 10.88 -11.53 34.31
C THR A 2 11.51 -10.98 33.04
N GLY A 3 11.20 -11.58 31.89
CA GLY A 3 11.58 -11.09 30.58
C GLY A 3 10.86 -9.77 30.32
N ALA A 4 11.57 -8.66 30.36
CA ALA A 4 11.08 -7.41 29.84
C ALA A 4 10.93 -7.55 28.31
N ALA A 5 9.71 -7.63 27.82
CA ALA A 5 9.42 -7.49 26.40
C ALA A 5 9.93 -6.10 25.99
N LEU A 6 10.95 -6.04 25.15
CA LEU A 6 11.34 -4.78 24.48
C LEU A 6 10.15 -4.38 23.62
N ALA A 7 9.34 -3.47 24.12
CA ALA A 7 8.37 -2.75 23.31
C ALA A 7 9.18 -1.96 22.29
N ILE A 8 9.25 -2.43 21.04
CA ILE A 8 9.78 -1.64 19.92
C ILE A 8 8.84 -0.45 19.82
N SER A 9 9.32 0.72 20.30
CA SER A 9 8.55 1.95 20.15
C SER A 9 8.38 2.24 18.66
N LEU A 10 7.13 2.49 18.24
CA LEU A 10 6.85 2.98 16.90
C LEU A 10 7.72 4.21 16.62
N PRO A 11 8.34 4.29 15.43
CA PRO A 11 8.99 5.50 15.02
C PRO A 11 8.05 6.68 15.22
N GLU A 12 8.54 7.76 15.78
CA GLU A 12 7.72 8.95 16.10
C GLU A 12 6.93 9.48 14.89
N ILE A 13 7.49 9.35 13.68
CA ILE A 13 6.84 9.76 12.44
C ILE A 13 5.56 8.97 12.22
N VAL A 14 5.64 7.64 12.25
CA VAL A 14 4.46 6.77 12.03
C VAL A 14 3.45 6.99 13.16
N LYS A 15 3.90 7.10 14.39
CA LYS A 15 3.02 7.38 15.54
C LYS A 15 2.26 8.71 15.40
N ALA A 16 2.90 9.75 14.88
CA ALA A 16 2.27 11.04 14.64
C ALA A 16 1.25 11.00 13.50
N ALA A 17 1.49 10.18 12.46
CA ALA A 17 0.58 10.01 11.34
C ALA A 17 -0.66 9.17 11.67
N PHE A 18 -0.64 8.39 12.76
CA PHE A 18 -1.77 7.58 13.23
C PHE A 18 -2.25 8.12 14.60
N PRO A 19 -3.11 9.14 14.64
CA PRO A 19 -3.65 9.63 15.91
C PRO A 19 -4.46 8.51 16.61
N PRO A 20 -4.50 8.48 17.95
CA PRO A 20 -5.14 7.40 18.74
C PRO A 20 -6.59 7.12 18.38
N THR A 21 -7.31 8.12 17.85
CA THR A 21 -8.71 8.01 17.40
C THR A 21 -8.87 7.40 16.01
N ALA A 22 -7.77 7.23 15.25
CA ALA A 22 -7.76 6.73 13.87
C ALA A 22 -7.27 5.28 13.77
N LEU A 23 -6.98 4.61 14.89
CA LEU A 23 -6.60 3.19 14.87
C LEU A 23 -7.84 2.35 14.60
N ALA A 24 -8.11 2.10 13.31
CA ALA A 24 -8.98 1.02 12.91
C ALA A 24 -8.55 -0.29 13.59
N PRO A 25 -9.47 -1.22 13.86
CA PRO A 25 -9.09 -2.49 14.46
C PRO A 25 -8.05 -3.18 13.57
N LYS A 26 -6.90 -3.51 14.16
CA LYS A 26 -5.84 -4.24 13.45
C LYS A 26 -6.34 -5.59 12.98
N ILE A 27 -5.95 -5.98 11.78
CA ILE A 27 -6.21 -7.30 11.24
C ILE A 27 -5.43 -8.33 12.05
N GLN A 28 -6.13 -9.27 12.66
CA GLN A 28 -5.50 -10.41 13.35
C GLN A 28 -4.97 -11.39 12.30
N LEU A 29 -3.67 -11.63 12.32
CA LEU A 29 -3.04 -12.68 11.51
C LEU A 29 -3.37 -14.06 12.10
N THR A 30 -3.69 -15.01 11.25
CA THR A 30 -3.94 -16.42 11.60
C THR A 30 -2.92 -17.34 10.91
N ASP A 31 -2.88 -18.61 11.29
CA ASP A 31 -1.93 -19.58 10.76
C ASP A 31 -2.08 -19.76 9.26
N ASN A 32 -0.97 -19.70 8.53
CA ASN A 32 -0.88 -19.83 7.08
C ASN A 32 -1.69 -18.79 6.28
N ASP A 33 -2.01 -17.64 6.88
CA ASP A 33 -2.68 -16.55 6.16
C ASP A 33 -1.88 -16.15 4.92
N ILE A 34 -2.59 -16.04 3.80
CA ILE A 34 -2.05 -15.51 2.55
C ILE A 34 -2.21 -14.00 2.55
N VAL A 35 -1.09 -13.29 2.50
CA VAL A 35 -1.01 -11.82 2.40
C VAL A 35 -0.62 -11.46 0.98
N LEU A 36 -1.45 -10.68 0.30
CA LEU A 36 -1.21 -10.26 -1.07
C LEU A 36 -1.06 -8.75 -1.14
N PHE A 37 0.08 -8.28 -1.66
CA PHE A 37 0.31 -6.89 -2.04
C PHE A 37 -0.05 -6.68 -3.50
N GLN A 38 -0.93 -5.71 -3.78
CA GLN A 38 -1.34 -5.28 -5.10
C GLN A 38 -1.12 -3.77 -5.27
N GLY A 39 -0.82 -3.35 -6.49
CA GLY A 39 -0.60 -1.94 -6.79
C GLY A 39 0.20 -1.70 -8.05
N ASP A 40 0.79 -0.53 -8.10
CA ASP A 40 1.61 -0.02 -9.21
C ASP A 40 3.13 -0.16 -8.95
N SER A 41 3.93 0.79 -9.49
CA SER A 41 5.40 0.80 -9.37
C SER A 41 5.90 0.91 -7.93
N ILE A 42 5.14 1.54 -7.04
CA ILE A 42 5.52 1.68 -5.63
C ILE A 42 5.48 0.31 -4.95
N THR A 43 4.53 -0.54 -5.33
CA THR A 43 4.39 -1.92 -4.83
C THR A 43 5.28 -2.90 -5.60
N ASP A 44 5.36 -2.78 -6.93
CA ASP A 44 6.26 -3.57 -7.81
C ASP A 44 7.72 -3.46 -7.34
N ALA A 45 8.21 -2.24 -7.22
CA ALA A 45 9.57 -1.91 -6.76
C ALA A 45 10.66 -2.81 -7.39
N GLY A 46 10.53 -3.11 -8.68
CA GLY A 46 11.50 -3.92 -9.43
C GLY A 46 11.49 -5.41 -9.07
N ARG A 47 10.34 -5.95 -8.65
CA ARG A 47 10.20 -7.39 -8.39
C ARG A 47 10.47 -8.24 -9.64
N ASP A 48 10.98 -9.42 -9.45
CA ASP A 48 11.07 -10.45 -10.50
C ASP A 48 9.68 -11.04 -10.76
N LYS A 49 9.08 -10.68 -11.91
CA LYS A 49 7.71 -11.08 -12.29
C LYS A 49 7.62 -12.54 -12.73
N GLU A 50 8.73 -13.12 -13.15
CA GLU A 50 8.78 -14.55 -13.53
C GLU A 50 8.84 -15.46 -12.29
N ASN A 51 9.35 -14.94 -11.20
CA ASN A 51 9.37 -15.67 -9.93
C ASN A 51 7.99 -15.61 -9.26
N LYS A 52 7.34 -16.76 -9.18
CA LYS A 52 5.99 -16.90 -8.58
C LYS A 52 6.03 -17.40 -7.12
N ALA A 53 7.22 -17.66 -6.57
CA ALA A 53 7.35 -18.21 -5.22
C ALA A 53 6.96 -17.18 -4.15
N PRO A 54 6.12 -17.56 -3.17
CA PRO A 54 5.86 -16.70 -2.01
C PRO A 54 7.11 -16.55 -1.13
N ASN A 55 7.14 -15.52 -0.31
CA ASN A 55 8.21 -15.27 0.66
C ASN A 55 9.61 -15.17 0.03
N ASN A 56 9.68 -14.96 -1.28
CA ASN A 56 10.94 -14.86 -2.01
C ASN A 56 11.33 -13.39 -2.20
N SER A 57 12.56 -13.03 -1.84
CA SER A 57 13.02 -11.64 -1.88
C SER A 57 12.96 -11.04 -3.29
N GLY A 58 13.33 -11.80 -4.34
CA GLY A 58 13.24 -11.34 -5.73
C GLY A 58 11.79 -11.11 -6.17
N ALA A 59 10.88 -12.02 -5.81
CA ALA A 59 9.45 -11.91 -6.11
C ALA A 59 8.75 -10.78 -5.32
N LEU A 60 9.28 -10.40 -4.15
CA LEU A 60 8.74 -9.32 -3.32
C LEU A 60 9.24 -7.92 -3.73
N GLY A 61 10.30 -7.83 -4.53
CA GLY A 61 10.88 -6.57 -5.00
C GLY A 61 11.84 -5.91 -4.01
N ASN A 62 12.09 -4.60 -4.18
CA ASN A 62 13.07 -3.85 -3.40
C ASN A 62 12.44 -2.70 -2.59
N GLY A 63 11.12 -2.72 -2.41
CA GLY A 63 10.35 -1.64 -1.79
C GLY A 63 9.71 -2.04 -0.45
N TYR A 64 8.68 -1.28 -0.09
CA TYR A 64 7.99 -1.44 1.19
C TYR A 64 7.38 -2.84 1.38
N ALA A 65 6.93 -3.50 0.31
CA ALA A 65 6.32 -4.83 0.38
C ALA A 65 7.31 -5.88 0.88
N LEU A 66 8.57 -5.85 0.39
CA LEU A 66 9.65 -6.72 0.89
C LEU A 66 9.94 -6.45 2.38
N LEU A 67 10.07 -5.17 2.76
CA LEU A 67 10.41 -4.81 4.14
C LEU A 67 9.28 -5.15 5.12
N ALA A 68 8.03 -4.93 4.73
CA ALA A 68 6.87 -5.34 5.51
C ALA A 68 6.81 -6.87 5.64
N ALA A 69 7.01 -7.61 4.54
CA ALA A 69 7.03 -9.06 4.53
C ALA A 69 8.13 -9.63 5.44
N ALA A 70 9.36 -9.12 5.35
CA ALA A 70 10.47 -9.57 6.18
C ALA A 70 10.18 -9.38 7.69
N ASN A 71 9.60 -8.24 8.06
CA ASN A 71 9.21 -7.98 9.45
C ASN A 71 8.06 -8.88 9.90
N LEU A 72 7.03 -9.07 9.06
CA LEU A 72 5.88 -9.93 9.38
C LEU A 72 6.30 -11.38 9.57
N LEU A 73 7.11 -11.93 8.65
CA LEU A 73 7.64 -13.29 8.72
C LEU A 73 8.48 -13.51 9.99
N ARG A 74 9.31 -12.52 10.36
CA ARG A 74 10.11 -12.59 11.59
C ARG A 74 9.25 -12.51 12.84
N ALA A 75 8.26 -11.60 12.86
CA ALA A 75 7.45 -11.35 14.05
C ALA A 75 6.42 -12.45 14.32
N HIS A 76 5.98 -13.17 13.29
CA HIS A 76 4.93 -14.20 13.37
C HIS A 76 5.39 -15.51 12.71
N ALA A 77 6.65 -15.90 12.97
CA ALA A 77 7.23 -17.14 12.41
C ALA A 77 6.42 -18.39 12.77
N GLU A 78 5.79 -18.40 13.94
CA GLU A 78 4.92 -19.49 14.40
C GLU A 78 3.65 -19.66 13.56
N LYS A 79 3.19 -18.58 12.90
CA LYS A 79 1.98 -18.58 12.05
C LYS A 79 2.27 -18.91 10.59
N GLN A 80 3.54 -18.91 10.19
CA GLN A 80 3.99 -19.25 8.83
C GLN A 80 3.24 -18.52 7.72
N PRO A 81 3.12 -17.17 7.73
CA PRO A 81 2.37 -16.45 6.71
C PRO A 81 2.98 -16.62 5.32
N VAL A 82 2.12 -16.63 4.30
CA VAL A 82 2.47 -16.80 2.89
C VAL A 82 2.27 -15.45 2.18
N ILE A 83 3.33 -14.84 1.67
CA ILE A 83 3.29 -13.45 1.21
C ILE A 83 3.64 -13.35 -0.27
N TYR A 84 2.77 -12.69 -1.04
CA TYR A 84 2.94 -12.40 -2.46
C TYR A 84 2.98 -10.89 -2.72
N ASN A 85 3.74 -10.50 -3.72
CA ASN A 85 3.69 -9.18 -4.33
C ASN A 85 3.30 -9.33 -5.82
N LYS A 86 2.21 -8.69 -6.20
CA LYS A 86 1.68 -8.66 -7.57
C LYS A 86 1.55 -7.23 -8.13
N GLY A 87 2.30 -6.28 -7.55
CA GLY A 87 2.42 -4.93 -8.10
C GLY A 87 2.98 -4.95 -9.53
N ILE A 88 2.50 -4.06 -10.40
CA ILE A 88 3.01 -3.85 -11.76
C ILE A 88 3.16 -2.35 -12.02
N SER A 89 4.37 -1.93 -12.36
CA SER A 89 4.71 -0.54 -12.64
C SER A 89 3.78 0.09 -13.68
N GLY A 90 3.32 1.31 -13.41
CA GLY A 90 2.44 2.08 -14.31
C GLY A 90 0.96 1.73 -14.20
N ASN A 91 0.57 0.67 -13.48
CA ASN A 91 -0.82 0.27 -13.42
C ASN A 91 -1.72 1.34 -12.79
N LYS A 92 -2.93 1.38 -13.31
CA LYS A 92 -4.13 2.08 -12.86
C LYS A 92 -5.17 1.06 -12.40
N VAL A 93 -6.26 1.49 -11.76
CA VAL A 93 -7.28 0.57 -11.23
C VAL A 93 -7.82 -0.39 -12.29
N HIS A 94 -8.20 0.10 -13.47
CA HIS A 94 -8.71 -0.77 -14.56
C HIS A 94 -7.70 -1.81 -15.03
N GLN A 95 -6.40 -1.53 -14.90
CA GLN A 95 -5.34 -2.49 -15.24
C GLN A 95 -5.13 -3.55 -14.16
N LEU A 96 -5.43 -3.24 -12.89
CA LEU A 96 -5.57 -4.27 -11.86
C LEU A 96 -6.74 -5.21 -12.19
N ASP A 97 -7.92 -4.65 -12.54
CA ASP A 97 -9.11 -5.46 -12.89
C ASP A 97 -8.85 -6.42 -14.06
N ALA A 98 -8.08 -5.98 -15.06
CA ALA A 98 -7.76 -6.79 -16.24
C ALA A 98 -6.95 -8.08 -15.93
N ARG A 99 -6.20 -8.11 -14.83
CA ARG A 99 -5.38 -9.26 -14.38
C ARG A 99 -5.83 -9.84 -13.04
N TRP A 100 -6.99 -9.42 -12.55
CA TRP A 100 -7.43 -9.68 -11.19
C TRP A 100 -7.71 -11.15 -10.88
N GLU A 101 -8.14 -11.93 -11.89
CA GLU A 101 -8.39 -13.35 -11.71
C GLU A 101 -7.12 -14.09 -11.28
N GLU A 102 -6.09 -14.04 -12.13
CA GLU A 102 -4.83 -14.75 -11.90
C GLU A 102 -4.05 -14.15 -10.71
N ASP A 103 -4.00 -12.80 -10.62
CA ASP A 103 -3.13 -12.12 -9.67
C ASP A 103 -3.77 -11.87 -8.29
N CYS A 104 -5.06 -12.20 -8.11
CA CYS A 104 -5.75 -12.02 -6.84
C CYS A 104 -6.71 -13.18 -6.51
N ILE A 105 -7.74 -13.41 -7.33
CA ILE A 105 -8.84 -14.33 -6.98
C ILE A 105 -8.33 -15.78 -6.83
N GLU A 106 -7.51 -16.26 -7.76
CA GLU A 106 -6.95 -17.61 -7.74
C GLU A 106 -5.97 -17.83 -6.57
N LEU A 107 -5.31 -16.77 -6.11
CA LEU A 107 -4.41 -16.82 -4.94
C LEU A 107 -5.16 -16.93 -3.61
N LYS A 108 -6.44 -16.59 -3.59
CA LYS A 108 -7.33 -16.66 -2.41
C LYS A 108 -6.73 -16.00 -1.16
N PRO A 109 -6.29 -14.74 -1.22
CA PRO A 109 -5.69 -14.09 -0.08
C PRO A 109 -6.66 -13.99 1.11
N ASN A 110 -6.13 -14.15 2.32
CA ASN A 110 -6.83 -13.84 3.55
C ASN A 110 -6.74 -12.34 3.88
N ILE A 111 -5.61 -11.73 3.49
CA ILE A 111 -5.33 -10.30 3.65
C ILE A 111 -4.90 -9.73 2.30
N LEU A 112 -5.67 -8.80 1.78
CA LEU A 112 -5.40 -8.12 0.51
C LEU A 112 -5.06 -6.65 0.77
N SER A 113 -3.83 -6.27 0.43
CA SER A 113 -3.33 -4.90 0.52
C SER A 113 -3.27 -4.27 -0.87
N ILE A 114 -3.95 -3.15 -1.07
CA ILE A 114 -3.99 -2.43 -2.35
C ILE A 114 -3.46 -1.01 -2.15
N LEU A 115 -2.47 -0.62 -2.95
CA LEU A 115 -1.99 0.75 -3.08
C LEU A 115 -2.01 1.14 -4.55
N ILE A 116 -3.00 1.95 -4.95
CA ILE A 116 -3.25 2.33 -6.34
C ILE A 116 -3.88 3.74 -6.42
N GLY A 117 -3.67 4.46 -7.50
CA GLY A 117 -4.32 5.74 -7.77
C GLY A 117 -3.36 6.86 -8.21
N VAL A 118 -2.07 6.73 -7.90
CA VAL A 118 -1.10 7.75 -8.31
C VAL A 118 -1.01 7.85 -9.83
N ASN A 119 -1.02 6.72 -10.56
CA ASN A 119 -0.98 6.71 -12.02
C ASN A 119 -2.32 7.04 -12.67
N ASP A 120 -3.43 6.81 -11.99
CA ASP A 120 -4.75 7.27 -12.44
C ASP A 120 -4.75 8.81 -12.58
N TYR A 121 -4.11 9.50 -11.66
CA TYR A 121 -3.93 10.95 -11.74
C TYR A 121 -2.74 11.37 -12.61
N TRP A 122 -1.54 10.85 -12.37
CA TRP A 122 -0.31 11.30 -13.03
C TRP A 122 -0.37 11.15 -14.54
N HIS A 123 -0.91 10.03 -15.03
CA HIS A 123 -1.05 9.81 -16.46
C HIS A 123 -2.14 10.71 -17.07
N THR A 124 -3.16 11.09 -16.31
CA THR A 124 -4.14 12.09 -16.73
C THR A 124 -3.49 13.48 -16.81
N LEU A 125 -2.74 13.87 -15.80
CA LEU A 125 -2.00 15.14 -15.77
C LEU A 125 -1.01 15.26 -16.94
N SER A 126 -0.35 14.15 -17.30
CA SER A 126 0.62 14.11 -18.42
C SER A 126 -0.02 13.91 -19.80
N GLY A 127 -1.34 13.80 -19.90
CA GLY A 127 -2.07 13.59 -21.14
C GLY A 127 -1.99 12.18 -21.74
N ASN A 128 -1.47 11.21 -20.98
CA ASN A 128 -1.33 9.81 -21.41
C ASN A 128 -2.53 8.92 -21.02
N TYR A 129 -3.52 9.49 -20.33
CA TYR A 129 -4.73 8.81 -19.89
C TYR A 129 -5.89 9.80 -19.79
N ASN A 130 -7.09 9.37 -20.16
CA ASN A 130 -8.30 10.21 -20.14
C ASN A 130 -9.26 9.86 -18.99
N GLY A 131 -8.77 9.19 -17.94
CA GLY A 131 -9.55 8.87 -16.76
C GLY A 131 -9.84 10.11 -15.91
N THR A 132 -11.03 10.14 -15.31
CA THR A 132 -11.43 11.17 -14.35
C THR A 132 -11.41 10.59 -12.94
N ILE A 133 -11.55 11.46 -11.94
CA ILE A 133 -11.75 11.01 -10.55
C ILE A 133 -13.00 10.11 -10.42
N GLN A 134 -14.05 10.34 -11.23
CA GLN A 134 -15.22 9.47 -11.22
C GLN A 134 -14.89 8.09 -11.78
N VAL A 135 -14.13 8.00 -12.88
CA VAL A 135 -13.65 6.71 -13.43
C VAL A 135 -12.83 5.94 -12.39
N TYR A 136 -11.91 6.62 -11.68
CA TYR A 136 -11.15 6.01 -10.59
C TYR A 136 -12.05 5.43 -9.48
N ARG A 137 -13.06 6.20 -9.05
CA ARG A 137 -14.03 5.76 -8.03
C ARG A 137 -14.82 4.54 -8.48
N ASP A 138 -15.34 4.57 -9.72
CA ASP A 138 -16.20 3.51 -10.25
C ASP A 138 -15.42 2.23 -10.51
N ASP A 139 -14.23 2.35 -11.11
CA ASP A 139 -13.34 1.21 -11.36
C ASP A 139 -12.89 0.55 -10.05
N TYR A 140 -12.58 1.36 -9.02
CA TYR A 140 -12.13 0.81 -7.74
C TYR A 140 -13.26 0.08 -7.00
N ARG A 141 -14.48 0.65 -7.00
CA ARG A 141 -15.65 -0.03 -6.44
C ARG A 141 -15.95 -1.33 -7.16
N LYS A 142 -15.96 -1.30 -8.49
CA LYS A 142 -16.17 -2.50 -9.32
C LYS A 142 -15.14 -3.59 -8.99
N LEU A 143 -13.86 -3.23 -8.83
CA LEU A 143 -12.80 -4.16 -8.44
C LEU A 143 -13.06 -4.78 -7.08
N LEU A 144 -13.44 -3.97 -6.08
CA LEU A 144 -13.72 -4.45 -4.73
C LEU A 144 -15.02 -5.26 -4.64
N ASP A 145 -16.08 -4.87 -5.36
CA ASP A 145 -17.33 -5.66 -5.45
C ASP A 145 -17.06 -7.06 -6.00
N ARG A 146 -16.26 -7.15 -7.08
CA ARG A 146 -15.82 -8.43 -7.64
C ARG A 146 -15.02 -9.23 -6.61
N THR A 147 -14.13 -8.57 -5.89
CA THR A 147 -13.30 -9.18 -4.85
C THR A 147 -14.15 -9.75 -3.72
N MET A 148 -15.04 -8.94 -3.14
CA MET A 148 -15.90 -9.35 -2.02
C MET A 148 -16.88 -10.46 -2.42
N LYS A 149 -17.35 -10.47 -3.68
CA LYS A 149 -18.18 -11.56 -4.22
C LYS A 149 -17.42 -12.87 -4.31
N ALA A 150 -16.17 -12.85 -4.75
CA ALA A 150 -15.34 -14.04 -4.92
C ALA A 150 -14.69 -14.50 -3.61
N LEU A 151 -14.31 -13.56 -2.74
CA LEU A 151 -13.56 -13.76 -1.51
C LEU A 151 -14.27 -13.06 -0.33
N PRO A 152 -15.43 -13.55 0.12
CA PRO A 152 -16.30 -12.83 1.07
C PRO A 152 -15.66 -12.61 2.45
N ASN A 153 -14.62 -13.35 2.81
CA ASN A 153 -13.92 -13.26 4.09
C ASN A 153 -12.57 -12.54 4.00
N VAL A 154 -12.19 -12.01 2.83
CA VAL A 154 -10.92 -11.30 2.66
C VAL A 154 -10.91 -10.04 3.51
N LYS A 155 -9.81 -9.82 4.23
CA LYS A 155 -9.57 -8.61 5.01
C LYS A 155 -8.81 -7.60 4.14
N LEU A 156 -9.34 -6.40 4.02
CA LEU A 156 -8.80 -5.38 3.12
C LEU A 156 -7.91 -4.38 3.87
N ILE A 157 -6.78 -4.04 3.25
CA ILE A 157 -5.92 -2.91 3.60
C ILE A 157 -5.86 -2.02 2.37
N ILE A 158 -6.26 -0.76 2.49
CA ILE A 158 -6.14 0.23 1.41
C ILE A 158 -5.11 1.28 1.82
N GLY A 159 -4.01 1.33 1.07
CA GLY A 159 -3.02 2.40 1.17
C GLY A 159 -3.50 3.66 0.44
N GLU A 160 -3.36 4.81 1.10
CA GLU A 160 -3.60 6.11 0.47
C GLU A 160 -2.62 6.33 -0.67
N PRO A 161 -3.06 6.63 -1.92
CA PRO A 161 -2.14 7.13 -2.94
C PRO A 161 -1.53 8.44 -2.43
N PHE A 162 -0.23 8.63 -2.64
CA PHE A 162 0.49 9.79 -2.11
C PHE A 162 1.38 10.44 -3.17
N ALA A 163 1.69 11.71 -2.96
CA ALA A 163 2.64 12.48 -3.76
C ALA A 163 3.36 13.48 -2.85
N VAL A 164 4.69 13.39 -2.80
CA VAL A 164 5.52 14.26 -1.96
C VAL A 164 5.93 15.49 -2.78
N ASN A 165 5.34 16.64 -2.43
CA ASN A 165 5.54 17.89 -3.18
C ASN A 165 7.00 18.37 -3.16
N ASN A 166 7.34 19.18 -4.16
CA ASN A 166 8.66 19.78 -4.36
C ASN A 166 9.80 18.77 -4.58
N VAL A 167 9.50 17.62 -5.18
CA VAL A 167 10.48 16.62 -5.60
C VAL A 167 10.25 16.27 -7.07
N LYS A 168 11.13 16.70 -7.94
CA LYS A 168 11.21 16.42 -9.38
C LYS A 168 9.87 16.38 -10.15
N ALA A 169 9.17 15.21 -10.13
CA ALA A 169 7.94 15.01 -10.88
C ALA A 169 6.70 15.60 -10.19
N VAL A 170 6.75 15.77 -8.87
CA VAL A 170 5.64 16.30 -8.09
C VAL A 170 5.86 17.77 -7.77
N THR A 171 5.02 18.61 -8.35
CA THR A 171 5.02 20.06 -8.20
C THR A 171 3.65 20.55 -7.71
N ASP A 172 3.50 21.85 -7.45
CA ASP A 172 2.22 22.46 -7.07
C ASP A 172 1.11 22.20 -8.10
N ALA A 173 1.45 21.89 -9.37
CA ALA A 173 0.47 21.54 -10.40
C ALA A 173 -0.31 20.24 -10.10
N TRP A 174 0.16 19.42 -9.18
CA TRP A 174 -0.56 18.22 -8.75
C TRP A 174 -1.76 18.54 -7.87
N PHE A 175 -1.73 19.67 -7.19
CA PHE A 175 -2.69 20.02 -6.13
C PHE A 175 -3.59 21.19 -6.56
N PRO A 176 -4.87 21.21 -6.11
CA PRO A 176 -5.50 20.28 -5.17
C PRO A 176 -6.08 19.01 -5.84
N MET A 177 -5.99 18.84 -7.17
CA MET A 177 -6.69 17.79 -7.89
C MET A 177 -6.30 16.35 -7.42
N PHE A 178 -5.03 16.13 -7.09
CA PHE A 178 -4.60 14.84 -6.56
C PHE A 178 -5.22 14.50 -5.20
N ASP A 179 -5.58 15.51 -4.42
CA ASP A 179 -6.24 15.30 -3.12
C ASP A 179 -7.62 14.64 -3.27
N GLU A 180 -8.28 14.79 -4.42
CA GLU A 180 -9.55 14.10 -4.71
C GLU A 180 -9.35 12.58 -4.81
N TYR A 181 -8.22 12.11 -5.35
CA TYR A 181 -7.89 10.68 -5.43
C TYR A 181 -7.57 10.10 -4.05
N ARG A 182 -6.90 10.87 -3.20
CA ARG A 182 -6.63 10.52 -1.80
C ARG A 182 -7.93 10.40 -1.00
N ALA A 183 -8.81 11.40 -1.12
CA ALA A 183 -10.12 11.42 -0.48
C ALA A 183 -10.97 10.24 -0.96
N ALA A 184 -11.00 9.95 -2.26
CA ALA A 184 -11.72 8.81 -2.83
C ALA A 184 -11.22 7.46 -2.28
N ALA A 185 -9.91 7.27 -2.18
CA ALA A 185 -9.35 6.05 -1.59
C ALA A 185 -9.79 5.86 -0.12
N ARG A 186 -9.84 6.94 0.65
CA ARG A 186 -10.31 6.93 2.05
C ARG A 186 -11.81 6.62 2.15
N GLU A 187 -12.63 7.24 1.30
CA GLU A 187 -14.07 6.97 1.24
C GLU A 187 -14.34 5.50 0.90
N ILE A 188 -13.65 4.96 -0.11
CA ILE A 188 -13.75 3.57 -0.52
C ILE A 188 -13.28 2.63 0.60
N ALA A 189 -12.20 2.96 1.29
CA ALA A 189 -11.75 2.17 2.43
C ALA A 189 -12.81 2.08 3.53
N ASN A 190 -13.49 3.18 3.82
CA ASN A 190 -14.59 3.21 4.79
C ASN A 190 -15.81 2.40 4.31
N GLU A 191 -16.18 2.52 3.04
CA GLU A 191 -17.31 1.82 2.41
C GLU A 191 -17.13 0.29 2.49
N TYR A 192 -15.93 -0.20 2.25
CA TYR A 192 -15.60 -1.63 2.28
C TYR A 192 -15.02 -2.11 3.62
N HIS A 193 -15.08 -1.30 4.67
CA HIS A 193 -14.56 -1.61 6.01
C HIS A 193 -13.09 -2.03 6.01
N ALA A 194 -12.30 -1.50 5.07
CA ALA A 194 -10.88 -1.75 4.98
C ALA A 194 -10.08 -0.99 6.04
N VAL A 195 -8.96 -1.54 6.47
CA VAL A 195 -7.97 -0.78 7.23
C VAL A 195 -7.31 0.22 6.27
N PHE A 196 -7.36 1.51 6.60
CA PHE A 196 -6.77 2.56 5.78
C PHE A 196 -5.40 2.97 6.30
N ILE A 197 -4.41 3.07 5.40
CA ILE A 197 -3.06 3.54 5.74
C ILE A 197 -2.87 4.94 5.15
N PRO A 198 -2.75 6.00 5.97
CA PRO A 198 -2.65 7.38 5.52
C PRO A 198 -1.21 7.72 5.08
N TYR A 199 -0.73 7.16 3.97
CA TYR A 199 0.65 7.33 3.52
C TYR A 199 1.03 8.79 3.25
N GLN A 200 0.11 9.63 2.76
CA GLN A 200 0.42 11.04 2.58
C GLN A 200 0.78 11.70 3.91
N GLN A 201 -0.03 11.47 4.95
CA GLN A 201 0.26 12.03 6.26
C GLN A 201 1.57 11.49 6.84
N VAL A 202 1.92 10.22 6.55
CA VAL A 202 3.22 9.64 6.94
C VAL A 202 4.37 10.42 6.31
N PHE A 203 4.29 10.74 5.01
CA PHE A 203 5.32 11.52 4.32
C PHE A 203 5.32 13.00 4.71
N ASP A 204 4.17 13.58 5.02
CA ASP A 204 4.06 14.95 5.53
C ASP A 204 4.77 15.09 6.88
N GLU A 205 4.58 14.14 7.80
CA GLU A 205 5.30 14.10 9.08
C GLU A 205 6.81 13.84 8.90
N ALA A 206 7.16 12.94 7.97
CA ALA A 206 8.55 12.66 7.64
C ALA A 206 9.28 13.88 7.07
N SER A 207 8.61 14.66 6.24
CA SER A 207 9.15 15.86 5.59
C SER A 207 9.45 16.99 6.58
N LYS A 208 8.91 16.94 7.79
CA LYS A 208 9.29 17.85 8.89
C LYS A 208 10.66 17.50 9.50
N LYS A 209 11.14 16.25 9.30
CA LYS A 209 12.41 15.77 9.88
C LYS A 209 13.57 15.80 8.88
N ALA A 210 13.30 15.56 7.59
CA ALA A 210 14.29 15.61 6.52
C ALA A 210 13.65 16.13 5.25
N ALA A 211 14.44 16.68 4.34
CA ALA A 211 13.95 17.19 3.06
C ALA A 211 13.14 16.14 2.30
N PRO A 212 12.07 16.51 1.58
CA PRO A 212 11.21 15.58 0.83
C PRO A 212 11.96 14.58 -0.06
N ALA A 213 13.05 15.02 -0.72
CA ALA A 213 13.90 14.18 -1.56
C ALA A 213 14.70 13.10 -0.80
N TYR A 214 14.76 13.16 0.52
CA TYR A 214 15.32 12.09 1.34
C TYR A 214 14.41 10.85 1.35
N TRP A 215 13.09 11.07 1.24
CA TRP A 215 12.07 10.03 1.37
C TRP A 215 11.63 9.47 0.01
N THR A 216 11.65 10.31 -1.04
CA THR A 216 11.24 9.91 -2.39
C THR A 216 12.23 10.41 -3.43
N GLY A 217 12.50 9.61 -4.47
CA GLY A 217 13.44 9.98 -5.53
C GLY A 217 12.90 11.00 -6.52
N ASP A 218 11.57 11.06 -6.67
CA ASP A 218 10.88 11.90 -7.65
C ASP A 218 9.53 12.47 -7.15
N GLY A 219 9.21 12.25 -5.90
CA GLY A 219 7.94 12.62 -5.27
C GLY A 219 6.92 11.49 -5.20
N VAL A 220 7.14 10.39 -5.93
CA VAL A 220 6.27 9.20 -5.99
C VAL A 220 7.01 7.94 -5.56
N HIS A 221 8.15 7.65 -6.22
CA HIS A 221 8.92 6.45 -5.94
C HIS A 221 9.84 6.65 -4.72
N THR A 222 9.68 5.78 -3.76
CA THR A 222 10.37 5.89 -2.47
C THR A 222 11.85 5.55 -2.55
N THR A 223 12.65 6.24 -1.75
CA THR A 223 14.01 5.81 -1.40
C THR A 223 13.95 4.61 -0.45
N LEU A 224 15.09 4.05 -0.08
CA LEU A 224 15.15 3.00 0.94
C LEU A 224 14.54 3.46 2.27
N ALA A 225 14.82 4.71 2.68
CA ALA A 225 14.26 5.29 3.90
C ALA A 225 12.73 5.46 3.81
N GLY A 226 12.22 5.94 2.67
CA GLY A 226 10.78 6.04 2.42
C GLY A 226 10.09 4.68 2.36
N SER A 227 10.73 3.68 1.75
CA SER A 227 10.22 2.31 1.72
C SER A 227 10.12 1.69 3.12
N GLN A 228 11.12 1.92 3.98
CA GLN A 228 11.08 1.47 5.37
C GLN A 228 9.94 2.16 6.13
N LEU A 229 9.77 3.47 5.96
CA LEU A 229 8.71 4.23 6.58
C LEU A 229 7.31 3.72 6.17
N MET A 230 7.12 3.41 4.89
CA MET A 230 5.87 2.79 4.39
C MET A 230 5.63 1.41 4.98
N ALA A 231 6.67 0.58 5.09
CA ALA A 231 6.57 -0.76 5.69
C ALA A 231 6.16 -0.67 7.17
N GLU A 232 6.74 0.23 7.93
CA GLU A 232 6.39 0.48 9.33
C GLU A 232 4.93 0.94 9.49
N ALA A 233 4.46 1.83 8.59
CA ALA A 233 3.07 2.25 8.57
C ALA A 233 2.13 1.09 8.24
N TRP A 234 2.49 0.24 7.26
CA TRP A 234 1.71 -0.93 6.89
C TRP A 234 1.59 -1.94 8.05
N LEU A 235 2.66 -2.17 8.78
CA LEU A 235 2.67 -3.09 9.94
C LEU A 235 1.75 -2.62 11.09
N GLN A 236 1.26 -1.36 11.09
CA GLN A 236 0.24 -0.93 12.03
C GLN A 236 -1.14 -1.53 11.72
N ALA A 237 -1.38 -2.00 10.51
CA ALA A 237 -2.64 -2.60 10.11
C ALA A 237 -2.81 -4.06 10.57
N VAL A 238 -1.71 -4.74 10.95
CA VAL A 238 -1.69 -6.18 11.27
C VAL A 238 -1.15 -6.43 12.69
N LYS A 239 -1.66 -7.46 13.37
CA LYS A 239 -1.21 -7.91 14.71
C LYS A 239 -1.25 -9.44 14.86
#